data_3c4a167a6707d2cc578aa6a90677b6aa
#
_entry.id   3c4a167a6707d2cc578aa6a90677b6aa
#
_cell.length_a   1.000
_cell.length_b   1.000
_cell.length_c   1.000
_cell.angle_alpha   90.00
_cell.angle_beta   90.00
_cell.angle_gamma   90.00
#
_symmetry.space_group_name_H-M   'P 1'
#
loop_
_entity.id
_entity.type
_entity.pdbx_description
1 polymer ?
#
loop_
_entity_poly.entity_id
_entity_poly.type
_entity_poly.pdbx_seq_one_letter_code
_entity_poly.pdbx_strand_id
1 'polypeptide(L)'
;LYDWFLQALEIPAPPRQIEFARLNLNYSLTSKRKCLRLVEQGIVSGWDDPRMATLSGMRRRGYPPAAIRAFCKKIGVSKAYSVVDYALLESCIRGALKETAPRTMAVLRPLKVIVDNYPEGKTETLEVEVHPGKPELGKNTITFSKELYVEQEDFMAEPVKKYFRLFPNNE
;
A
#
# COMPACT_ATOMS: atom_id res chain seq x y z
N LEU A 1 -12.82 35.72 -20.38
CA LEU A 1 -12.75 35.60 -21.83
C LEU A 1 -13.63 34.46 -22.33
N TYR A 2 -13.57 33.25 -21.77
CA TYR A 2 -14.38 32.09 -22.16
C TYR A 2 -15.91 32.39 -22.06
N ASP A 3 -16.35 32.86 -20.90
CA ASP A 3 -17.75 33.20 -20.65
C ASP A 3 -18.25 34.31 -21.60
N TRP A 4 -17.39 35.27 -21.90
CA TRP A 4 -17.69 36.32 -22.87
C TRP A 4 -17.94 35.76 -24.27
N PHE A 5 -17.13 34.80 -24.74
CA PHE A 5 -17.38 34.14 -26.03
C PHE A 5 -18.68 33.36 -26.03
N LEU A 6 -19.02 32.67 -24.97
CA LEU A 6 -20.27 31.92 -24.86
C LEU A 6 -21.49 32.84 -24.97
N GLN A 7 -21.41 34.03 -24.34
CA GLN A 7 -22.44 35.05 -24.40
C GLN A 7 -22.52 35.71 -25.81
N ALA A 8 -21.38 36.10 -26.38
CA ALA A 8 -21.32 36.74 -27.69
C ALA A 8 -21.78 35.81 -28.82
N LEU A 9 -21.65 34.50 -28.66
CA LEU A 9 -22.10 33.50 -29.63
C LEU A 9 -23.50 32.96 -29.32
N GLU A 10 -24.15 33.51 -28.29
CA GLU A 10 -25.51 33.14 -27.88
C GLU A 10 -25.72 31.61 -27.74
N ILE A 11 -24.76 30.92 -27.15
CA ILE A 11 -24.82 29.46 -26.99
C ILE A 11 -25.99 29.09 -26.06
N PRO A 12 -27.00 28.32 -26.52
CA PRO A 12 -28.24 28.06 -25.75
C PRO A 12 -28.01 27.31 -24.43
N ALA A 13 -26.99 26.45 -24.37
CA ALA A 13 -26.61 25.68 -23.19
C ALA A 13 -25.10 25.84 -22.94
N PRO A 14 -24.66 26.95 -22.33
CA PRO A 14 -23.24 27.26 -22.20
C PRO A 14 -22.55 26.29 -21.26
N PRO A 15 -21.51 25.57 -21.72
CA PRO A 15 -20.72 24.71 -20.86
C PRO A 15 -19.89 25.53 -19.87
N ARG A 16 -19.67 25.00 -18.70
CA ARG A 16 -18.85 25.65 -17.64
C ARG A 16 -17.39 25.29 -17.79
N GLN A 17 -16.52 26.28 -17.79
CA GLN A 17 -15.07 26.06 -17.62
C GLN A 17 -14.76 25.84 -16.16
N ILE A 18 -14.16 24.67 -15.84
CA ILE A 18 -13.73 24.34 -14.50
C ILE A 18 -12.20 24.23 -14.49
N GLU A 19 -11.57 25.02 -13.65
CA GLU A 19 -10.13 25.01 -13.47
C GLU A 19 -9.77 24.37 -12.12
N PHE A 20 -8.71 23.59 -12.11
CA PHE A 20 -8.17 22.98 -10.90
C PHE A 20 -6.67 22.82 -11.00
N ALA A 21 -6.00 22.82 -9.84
CA ALA A 21 -4.57 22.64 -9.75
C ALA A 21 -4.17 21.19 -10.12
N ARG A 22 -2.97 21.05 -10.67
CA ARG A 22 -2.38 19.74 -10.90
C ARG A 22 -2.11 19.05 -9.57
N LEU A 23 -2.41 17.77 -9.47
CA LEU A 23 -1.99 16.94 -8.36
C LEU A 23 -0.46 16.78 -8.36
N ASN A 24 0.17 17.19 -7.28
CA ASN A 24 1.58 16.95 -7.02
C ASN A 24 1.69 16.07 -5.77
N LEU A 25 2.39 14.96 -5.91
CA LEU A 25 2.72 14.07 -4.81
C LEU A 25 4.20 14.24 -4.45
N ASN A 26 4.53 14.31 -3.17
CA ASN A 26 5.93 14.19 -2.75
C ASN A 26 6.44 12.78 -3.08
N TYR A 27 7.73 12.62 -3.18
CA TYR A 27 8.42 11.34 -3.51
C TYR A 27 7.91 10.64 -4.77
N SER A 28 7.20 11.35 -5.68
CA SER A 28 6.60 10.77 -6.86
C SER A 28 6.75 11.66 -8.09
N LEU A 29 6.96 11.04 -9.25
CA LEU A 29 7.01 11.74 -10.52
C LEU A 29 5.66 11.68 -11.21
N THR A 30 5.00 12.85 -11.35
CA THR A 30 3.72 13.00 -12.06
C THR A 30 3.88 13.64 -13.45
N SER A 31 5.10 14.02 -13.82
CA SER A 31 5.41 14.67 -15.10
C SER A 31 5.60 13.63 -16.21
N LYS A 32 4.77 13.68 -17.25
CA LYS A 32 4.88 12.80 -18.43
C LYS A 32 6.28 12.82 -19.06
N ARG A 33 6.89 14.01 -19.23
CA ARG A 33 8.24 14.14 -19.81
C ARG A 33 9.30 13.44 -18.95
N LYS A 34 9.23 13.57 -17.64
CA LYS A 34 10.19 12.94 -16.73
C LYS A 34 10.00 11.42 -16.73
N CYS A 35 8.75 10.94 -16.70
CA CYS A 35 8.44 9.52 -16.79
C CYS A 35 8.91 8.92 -18.13
N LEU A 36 8.72 9.63 -19.26
CA LEU A 36 9.21 9.19 -20.58
C LEU A 36 10.72 8.98 -20.56
N ARG A 37 11.50 9.92 -20.00
CA ARG A 37 12.96 9.76 -19.88
C ARG A 37 13.36 8.52 -19.11
N LEU A 38 12.64 8.17 -18.02
CA LEU A 38 12.93 6.94 -17.26
C LEU A 38 12.71 5.68 -18.11
N VAL A 39 11.68 5.68 -18.96
CA VAL A 39 11.39 4.57 -19.87
C VAL A 39 12.44 4.50 -20.99
N GLU A 40 12.75 5.63 -21.65
CA GLU A 40 13.72 5.70 -22.75
C GLU A 40 15.14 5.31 -22.31
N GLN A 41 15.52 5.66 -21.09
CA GLN A 41 16.81 5.33 -20.49
C GLN A 41 16.86 3.90 -19.90
N GLY A 42 15.78 3.14 -19.97
CA GLY A 42 15.72 1.79 -19.43
C GLY A 42 15.83 1.70 -17.89
N ILE A 43 15.64 2.81 -17.18
CA ILE A 43 15.66 2.85 -15.70
C ILE A 43 14.44 2.11 -15.13
N VAL A 44 13.33 2.17 -15.83
CA VAL A 44 12.10 1.42 -15.56
C VAL A 44 11.74 0.54 -16.74
N SER A 45 11.02 -0.57 -16.51
CA SER A 45 10.67 -1.55 -17.52
C SER A 45 9.64 -1.05 -18.54
N GLY A 46 8.91 0.02 -18.22
CA GLY A 46 7.87 0.58 -19.06
C GLY A 46 6.93 1.49 -18.28
N TRP A 47 5.86 1.92 -18.92
CA TRP A 47 4.85 2.80 -18.31
C TRP A 47 4.03 2.14 -17.20
N ASP A 48 4.03 0.82 -17.14
CA ASP A 48 3.37 -0.01 -16.14
C ASP A 48 4.32 -0.47 -15.02
N ASP A 49 5.55 0.02 -14.99
CA ASP A 49 6.50 -0.30 -13.91
C ASP A 49 5.90 0.08 -12.55
N PRO A 50 5.91 -0.86 -11.55
CA PRO A 50 5.30 -0.60 -10.23
C PRO A 50 5.92 0.58 -9.47
N ARG A 51 7.11 1.03 -9.86
CA ARG A 51 7.78 2.21 -9.28
C ARG A 51 7.22 3.53 -9.81
N MET A 52 6.44 3.49 -10.90
CA MET A 52 5.87 4.68 -11.52
C MET A 52 4.47 5.00 -10.96
N ALA A 53 4.20 6.29 -10.77
CA ALA A 53 2.88 6.77 -10.34
C ALA A 53 1.87 6.88 -11.49
N THR A 54 1.94 5.98 -12.47
CA THR A 54 0.93 5.85 -13.52
C THR A 54 -0.20 4.94 -13.04
N LEU A 55 -1.40 5.08 -13.62
CA LEU A 55 -2.50 4.16 -13.29
C LEU A 55 -2.15 2.71 -13.59
N SER A 56 -1.42 2.45 -14.69
CA SER A 56 -0.94 1.13 -15.05
C SER A 56 0.08 0.58 -14.04
N GLY A 57 1.02 1.42 -13.59
CA GLY A 57 1.98 1.06 -12.55
C GLY A 57 1.31 0.79 -11.21
N MET A 58 0.37 1.63 -10.79
CA MET A 58 -0.41 1.44 -9.58
C MET A 58 -1.25 0.15 -9.64
N ARG A 59 -1.88 -0.14 -10.79
CA ARG A 59 -2.62 -1.38 -11.01
C ARG A 59 -1.71 -2.61 -10.88
N ARG A 60 -0.55 -2.59 -11.50
CA ARG A 60 0.44 -3.67 -11.42
C ARG A 60 0.99 -3.84 -10.01
N ARG A 61 1.11 -2.75 -9.25
CA ARG A 61 1.49 -2.75 -7.83
C ARG A 61 0.40 -3.32 -6.91
N GLY A 62 -0.83 -3.52 -7.41
CA GLY A 62 -1.94 -4.07 -6.65
C GLY A 62 -2.80 -3.03 -5.93
N TYR A 63 -2.75 -1.77 -6.35
CA TYR A 63 -3.56 -0.71 -5.77
C TYR A 63 -5.02 -0.82 -6.23
N PRO A 64 -5.99 -0.96 -5.30
CA PRO A 64 -7.40 -1.06 -5.67
C PRO A 64 -7.92 0.25 -6.26
N PRO A 65 -8.72 0.22 -7.35
CA PRO A 65 -9.31 1.44 -7.93
C PRO A 65 -10.14 2.25 -6.95
N ALA A 66 -10.83 1.57 -6.02
CA ALA A 66 -11.61 2.21 -4.96
C ALA A 66 -10.74 3.08 -4.04
N ALA A 67 -9.53 2.62 -3.70
CA ALA A 67 -8.58 3.36 -2.88
C ALA A 67 -8.09 4.64 -3.58
N ILE A 68 -7.78 4.54 -4.88
CA ILE A 68 -7.36 5.70 -5.69
C ILE A 68 -8.49 6.72 -5.78
N ARG A 69 -9.73 6.29 -5.99
CA ARG A 69 -10.90 7.18 -5.99
C ARG A 69 -11.13 7.83 -4.62
N ALA A 70 -10.99 7.05 -3.53
CA ALA A 70 -11.10 7.58 -2.16
C ALA A 70 -10.02 8.63 -1.87
N PHE A 71 -8.80 8.41 -2.33
CA PHE A 71 -7.71 9.37 -2.25
C PHE A 71 -8.04 10.67 -3.00
N CYS A 72 -8.47 10.59 -4.27
CA CYS A 72 -8.87 11.76 -5.06
C CYS A 72 -10.02 12.53 -4.39
N LYS A 73 -10.98 11.81 -3.80
CA LYS A 73 -12.10 12.42 -3.06
C LYS A 73 -11.63 13.16 -1.80
N LYS A 74 -10.65 12.62 -1.09
CA LYS A 74 -10.07 13.27 0.10
C LYS A 74 -9.30 14.55 -0.24
N ILE A 75 -8.58 14.56 -1.36
CA ILE A 75 -7.86 15.75 -1.84
C ILE A 75 -8.85 16.84 -2.24
N GLY A 76 -9.95 16.44 -2.87
CA GLY A 76 -10.93 17.36 -3.42
C GLY A 76 -10.43 18.13 -4.65
N VAL A 77 -11.21 19.12 -5.07
CA VAL A 77 -10.89 19.99 -6.21
C VAL A 77 -10.57 21.38 -5.69
N SER A 78 -9.35 21.85 -5.95
CA SER A 78 -8.87 23.18 -5.54
C SER A 78 -8.08 23.84 -6.67
N LYS A 79 -8.19 25.17 -6.79
CA LYS A 79 -7.33 25.95 -7.69
C LYS A 79 -5.94 26.24 -7.08
N ALA A 80 -5.81 26.11 -5.76
CA ALA A 80 -4.56 26.38 -5.06
C ALA A 80 -3.53 25.27 -5.34
N TYR A 81 -2.31 25.69 -5.68
CA TYR A 81 -1.19 24.76 -5.83
C TYR A 81 -0.84 24.15 -4.47
N SER A 82 -0.81 22.85 -4.40
CA SER A 82 -0.42 22.12 -3.20
C SER A 82 0.38 20.87 -3.55
N VAL A 83 1.20 20.43 -2.61
CA VAL A 83 1.88 19.12 -2.66
C VAL A 83 1.20 18.22 -1.64
N VAL A 84 0.68 17.11 -2.09
CA VAL A 84 -0.01 16.12 -1.26
C VAL A 84 1.01 15.08 -0.81
N ASP A 85 0.94 14.69 0.46
CA ASP A 85 1.80 13.64 0.99
C ASP A 85 1.41 12.27 0.41
N TYR A 86 2.41 11.54 -0.08
CA TYR A 86 2.23 10.17 -0.58
C TYR A 86 1.66 9.23 0.49
N ALA A 87 1.98 9.47 1.77
CA ALA A 87 1.44 8.74 2.89
C ALA A 87 -0.11 8.78 2.95
N LEU A 88 -0.75 9.84 2.44
CA LEU A 88 -2.20 9.92 2.35
C LEU A 88 -2.76 8.90 1.35
N LEU A 89 -2.09 8.74 0.19
CA LEU A 89 -2.44 7.70 -0.79
C LEU A 89 -2.28 6.31 -0.17
N GLU A 90 -1.14 6.05 0.47
CA GLU A 90 -0.88 4.77 1.14
C GLU A 90 -1.91 4.46 2.25
N SER A 91 -2.34 5.47 3.00
CA SER A 91 -3.39 5.33 4.01
C SER A 91 -4.72 4.88 3.38
N CYS A 92 -5.09 5.45 2.25
CA CYS A 92 -6.31 5.04 1.52
C CYS A 92 -6.21 3.60 1.00
N ILE A 93 -5.03 3.22 0.47
CA ILE A 93 -4.77 1.86 -0.04
C ILE A 93 -4.81 0.86 1.11
N ARG A 94 -4.12 1.15 2.22
CA ARG A 94 -4.12 0.31 3.42
C ARG A 94 -5.52 0.11 3.98
N GLY A 95 -6.32 1.18 4.02
CA GLY A 95 -7.73 1.09 4.44
C GLY A 95 -8.55 0.15 3.56
N ALA A 96 -8.42 0.25 2.24
CA ALA A 96 -9.14 -0.63 1.32
C ALA A 96 -8.67 -2.09 1.39
N LEU A 97 -7.35 -2.32 1.44
CA LEU A 97 -6.78 -3.65 1.52
C LEU A 97 -7.07 -4.34 2.86
N LYS A 98 -7.13 -3.57 3.96
CA LYS A 98 -7.49 -4.11 5.27
C LYS A 98 -8.81 -4.87 5.26
N GLU A 99 -9.75 -4.43 4.44
CA GLU A 99 -11.09 -5.03 4.34
C GLU A 99 -11.16 -6.19 3.34
N THR A 100 -10.25 -6.27 2.39
CA THR A 100 -10.43 -7.18 1.24
C THR A 100 -9.29 -8.16 1.02
N ALA A 101 -8.09 -7.83 1.47
CA ALA A 101 -6.90 -8.62 1.14
C ALA A 101 -6.73 -9.82 2.07
N PRO A 102 -6.42 -11.01 1.51
CA PRO A 102 -5.93 -12.13 2.29
C PRO A 102 -4.65 -11.74 3.05
N ARG A 103 -4.50 -12.23 4.26
CA ARG A 103 -3.32 -11.96 5.08
C ARG A 103 -2.38 -13.16 5.06
N THR A 104 -1.12 -12.88 4.83
CA THR A 104 -0.05 -13.88 4.84
C THR A 104 1.07 -13.37 5.72
N MET A 105 1.59 -14.23 6.58
CA MET A 105 2.77 -13.96 7.37
C MET A 105 4.00 -14.08 6.48
N ALA A 106 4.92 -13.12 6.58
CA ALA A 106 6.21 -13.15 5.91
C ALA A 106 7.31 -12.73 6.90
N VAL A 107 8.42 -13.47 6.91
CA VAL A 107 9.60 -13.17 7.72
C VAL A 107 10.70 -12.72 6.77
N LEU A 108 11.08 -11.44 6.82
CA LEU A 108 12.03 -10.83 5.90
C LEU A 108 13.45 -10.85 6.44
N ARG A 109 13.62 -10.64 7.74
CA ARG A 109 14.90 -10.70 8.46
C ARG A 109 14.82 -11.78 9.53
N PRO A 110 15.04 -13.06 9.15
CA PRO A 110 14.78 -14.19 10.03
C PRO A 110 15.76 -14.26 11.20
N LEU A 111 15.22 -14.44 12.39
CA LEU A 111 15.90 -14.92 13.58
C LEU A 111 15.44 -16.35 13.84
N LYS A 112 16.38 -17.29 13.90
CA LYS A 112 16.07 -18.70 14.21
C LYS A 112 15.76 -18.85 15.69
N VAL A 113 14.66 -19.48 16.00
CA VAL A 113 14.22 -19.85 17.35
C VAL A 113 14.17 -21.35 17.47
N ILE A 114 14.74 -21.91 18.49
CA ILE A 114 14.72 -23.34 18.79
C ILE A 114 13.92 -23.54 20.08
N VAL A 115 12.90 -24.40 20.01
CA VAL A 115 12.05 -24.76 21.16
C VAL A 115 12.66 -26.01 21.82
N ASP A 116 13.41 -25.83 22.90
CA ASP A 116 14.24 -26.88 23.50
C ASP A 116 13.43 -28.10 23.96
N ASN A 117 12.28 -27.89 24.56
CA ASN A 117 11.39 -28.95 25.07
C ASN A 117 10.44 -29.51 24.00
N TYR A 118 10.60 -29.16 22.73
CA TYR A 118 9.78 -29.73 21.66
C TYR A 118 10.46 -30.98 21.09
N PRO A 119 9.69 -32.11 20.89
CA PRO A 119 10.25 -33.35 20.40
C PRO A 119 10.92 -33.21 19.03
N GLU A 120 12.09 -33.81 18.89
CA GLU A 120 12.83 -33.79 17.63
C GLU A 120 12.07 -34.54 16.52
N GLY A 121 12.01 -33.98 15.31
CA GLY A 121 11.30 -34.53 14.15
C GLY A 121 9.78 -34.46 14.22
N LYS A 122 9.20 -34.00 15.34
CA LYS A 122 7.75 -33.78 15.42
C LYS A 122 7.36 -32.52 14.67
N THR A 123 6.29 -32.58 13.90
CA THR A 123 5.64 -31.46 13.25
C THR A 123 4.16 -31.44 13.56
N GLU A 124 3.60 -30.27 13.73
CA GLU A 124 2.17 -30.06 13.92
C GLU A 124 1.64 -29.14 12.82
N THR A 125 0.45 -29.43 12.34
CA THR A 125 -0.26 -28.62 11.36
C THR A 125 -1.26 -27.73 12.08
N LEU A 126 -1.11 -26.44 11.95
CA LEU A 126 -1.99 -25.44 12.56
C LEU A 126 -2.79 -24.74 11.48
N GLU A 127 -4.05 -24.46 11.77
CA GLU A 127 -4.92 -23.69 10.90
C GLU A 127 -5.01 -22.24 11.40
N VAL A 128 -4.76 -21.28 10.52
CA VAL A 128 -4.82 -19.86 10.81
C VAL A 128 -5.79 -19.20 9.84
N GLU A 129 -6.69 -18.38 10.35
CA GLU A 129 -7.62 -17.62 9.52
C GLU A 129 -6.88 -16.72 8.52
N VAL A 130 -7.30 -16.80 7.24
CA VAL A 130 -6.76 -15.94 6.16
C VAL A 130 -7.02 -14.46 6.45
N HIS A 131 -8.15 -14.17 7.11
CA HIS A 131 -8.51 -12.79 7.49
C HIS A 131 -9.33 -12.81 8.79
N PRO A 132 -8.84 -12.21 9.89
CA PRO A 132 -9.62 -12.07 11.12
C PRO A 132 -10.88 -11.24 10.84
N GLY A 133 -12.03 -11.79 11.15
CA GLY A 133 -13.34 -11.20 10.90
C GLY A 133 -13.95 -11.49 9.53
N LYS A 134 -13.31 -12.35 8.70
CA LYS A 134 -13.85 -12.85 7.44
C LYS A 134 -13.62 -14.37 7.31
N PRO A 135 -14.34 -15.19 8.08
CA PRO A 135 -14.19 -16.66 8.05
C PRO A 135 -14.45 -17.26 6.67
N GLU A 136 -15.26 -16.58 5.86
CA GLU A 136 -15.58 -16.99 4.48
C GLU A 136 -14.36 -17.04 3.55
N LEU A 137 -13.25 -16.35 3.88
CA LEU A 137 -12.00 -16.41 3.12
C LEU A 137 -11.19 -17.68 3.42
N GLY A 138 -11.64 -18.49 4.38
CA GLY A 138 -11.01 -19.75 4.72
C GLY A 138 -9.82 -19.62 5.65
N LYS A 139 -9.04 -20.71 5.72
CA LYS A 139 -7.88 -20.82 6.60
C LYS A 139 -6.64 -21.21 5.80
N ASN A 140 -5.51 -20.72 6.23
CA ASN A 140 -4.19 -21.17 5.80
C ASN A 140 -3.66 -22.24 6.75
N THR A 141 -2.94 -23.20 6.20
CA THR A 141 -2.25 -24.22 6.97
C THR A 141 -0.78 -23.82 7.16
N ILE A 142 -0.32 -23.81 8.38
CA ILE A 142 1.08 -23.58 8.75
C ILE A 142 1.65 -24.77 9.49
N THR A 143 2.93 -25.04 9.29
CA THR A 143 3.63 -26.13 9.99
C THR A 143 4.40 -25.56 11.17
N PHE A 144 4.18 -26.13 12.35
CA PHE A 144 4.93 -25.85 13.56
C PHE A 144 5.91 -26.97 13.82
N SER A 145 7.16 -26.63 14.17
CA SER A 145 8.23 -27.60 14.47
C SER A 145 9.16 -27.04 15.55
N LYS A 146 10.16 -27.86 15.95
CA LYS A 146 11.19 -27.45 16.91
C LYS A 146 11.96 -26.20 16.48
N GLU A 147 12.17 -26.04 15.17
CA GLU A 147 12.84 -24.87 14.58
C GLU A 147 11.82 -23.94 13.95
N LEU A 148 11.87 -22.69 14.36
CA LEU A 148 10.99 -21.62 13.88
C LEU A 148 11.80 -20.42 13.45
N TYR A 149 11.20 -19.54 12.69
CA TYR A 149 11.77 -18.27 12.29
C TYR A 149 10.82 -17.13 12.63
N VAL A 150 11.34 -16.11 13.30
CA VAL A 150 10.63 -14.86 13.63
C VAL A 150 11.40 -13.68 13.05
N GLU A 151 10.77 -12.52 12.96
CA GLU A 151 11.51 -11.30 12.61
C GLU A 151 12.51 -10.95 13.70
N GLN A 152 13.67 -10.43 13.31
CA GLN A 152 14.68 -9.97 14.29
C GLN A 152 14.14 -8.95 15.27
N GLU A 153 13.19 -8.11 14.82
CA GLU A 153 12.54 -7.10 15.66
C GLU A 153 11.53 -7.69 16.65
N ASP A 154 11.16 -8.96 16.49
CA ASP A 154 10.25 -9.65 17.40
C ASP A 154 10.96 -10.18 18.66
N PHE A 155 12.27 -10.09 18.73
CA PHE A 155 13.05 -10.44 19.90
C PHE A 155 13.95 -9.29 20.35
N MET A 156 14.02 -9.04 21.65
CA MET A 156 14.88 -8.04 22.25
C MET A 156 15.47 -8.57 23.56
N ALA A 157 16.80 -8.66 23.64
CA ALA A 157 17.50 -9.17 24.83
C ALA A 157 17.32 -8.25 26.05
N GLU A 158 17.32 -6.92 25.82
CA GLU A 158 17.07 -5.89 26.84
C GLU A 158 15.83 -5.08 26.40
N PRO A 159 14.63 -5.49 26.83
CA PRO A 159 13.40 -4.88 26.34
C PRO A 159 13.22 -3.46 26.86
N VAL A 160 12.87 -2.56 25.95
CA VAL A 160 12.48 -1.19 26.30
C VAL A 160 11.08 -1.15 26.89
N LYS A 161 10.73 -0.06 27.58
CA LYS A 161 9.38 0.14 28.15
C LYS A 161 8.30 -0.02 27.07
N LYS A 162 7.29 -0.86 27.36
CA LYS A 162 6.19 -1.20 26.45
C LYS A 162 6.59 -2.06 25.24
N TYR A 163 7.63 -2.86 25.35
CA TYR A 163 7.92 -3.92 24.42
C TYR A 163 7.08 -5.16 24.78
N PHE A 164 6.18 -5.60 23.88
CA PHE A 164 5.21 -6.69 24.12
C PHE A 164 5.45 -7.87 23.18
N ARG A 165 6.71 -8.14 22.83
CA ARG A 165 7.12 -9.27 21.99
C ARG A 165 8.04 -10.20 22.79
N LEU A 166 8.82 -11.02 22.11
CA LEU A 166 9.70 -11.99 22.77
C LEU A 166 10.91 -11.34 23.44
N PHE A 167 11.12 -11.62 24.70
CA PHE A 167 12.32 -11.22 25.48
C PHE A 167 12.61 -12.24 26.58
N PRO A 168 13.83 -12.27 27.17
CA PRO A 168 14.17 -13.18 28.26
C PRO A 168 13.24 -13.01 29.46
N ASN A 169 12.88 -14.13 30.10
CA ASN A 169 11.97 -14.19 31.26
C ASN A 169 10.56 -13.65 31.01
N ASN A 170 10.07 -13.67 29.79
CA ASN A 170 8.70 -13.39 29.45
C ASN A 170 7.91 -14.71 29.50
N GLU A 171 6.97 -14.84 30.43
CA GLU A 171 6.05 -15.96 30.56
C GLU A 171 4.79 -15.74 29.72
#